data_c20246100cf36e0c62eeb6ee9498152c
#
_entry.id   c20246100cf36e0c62eeb6ee9498152c
#
_cell.length_a   1.000
_cell.length_b   1.000
_cell.length_c   1.000
_cell.angle_alpha   90.00
_cell.angle_beta   90.00
_cell.angle_gamma   90.00
#
_symmetry.space_group_name_H-M   'P 1'
#
loop_
_entity.id
_entity.type
_entity.pdbx_description
1 polymer ?
#
loop_
_entity_poly.entity_id
_entity_poly.type
_entity_poly.pdbx_seq_one_letter_code
_entity_poly.pdbx_strand_id
1 'polypeptide(L)'
;MKNYLVSALLIFSIGFVIADGHSADEVDATNSASNGYILMSTYEMAYGGKFKDLEKSLIEETKAGVKDGYDACSLYRHVQGSQRAFYMICSFKTMNQFAKIMDVERDYSNDKQLFASHTDHILARVTTELDSPPPFVMFAKWRPGPNLSMSGFSERMTAFQKAFSKSFGACNEYIHSWGPEYAGYLACGFSSWSDFAKATAAADKNVVEAISSFPVTGIVSHSDELLVRVYPK
;
A
#
# COMPACT_ATOMS: atom_id res chain seq x y z
N MET A 1 8.91 -62.02 -33.30
CA MET A 1 7.51 -61.61 -33.04
C MET A 1 7.53 -60.13 -32.65
N LYS A 2 7.11 -59.27 -33.59
CA LYS A 2 7.14 -57.80 -33.43
C LYS A 2 5.74 -57.36 -33.01
N ASN A 3 5.60 -56.79 -31.78
CA ASN A 3 4.36 -56.19 -31.35
C ASN A 3 4.41 -54.68 -31.67
N TYR A 4 3.52 -54.29 -32.59
CA TYR A 4 3.25 -52.86 -32.88
C TYR A 4 2.21 -52.35 -31.92
N LEU A 5 2.59 -51.38 -31.09
CA LEU A 5 1.67 -50.57 -30.27
C LEU A 5 1.16 -49.42 -31.15
N VAL A 6 -0.14 -49.47 -31.45
CA VAL A 6 -0.83 -48.39 -32.14
C VAL A 6 -1.23 -47.33 -31.11
N SER A 7 -0.56 -46.18 -31.15
CA SER A 7 -0.95 -45.00 -30.35
C SER A 7 -2.09 -44.27 -31.06
N ALA A 8 -3.27 -44.31 -30.50
CA ALA A 8 -4.41 -43.51 -30.96
C ALA A 8 -4.21 -42.04 -30.52
N LEU A 9 -4.01 -41.15 -31.49
CA LEU A 9 -3.95 -39.72 -31.31
C LEU A 9 -5.40 -39.19 -31.22
N LEU A 10 -5.85 -38.83 -30.01
CA LEU A 10 -7.12 -38.12 -29.82
C LEU A 10 -6.88 -36.64 -30.10
N ILE A 11 -7.34 -36.17 -31.27
CA ILE A 11 -7.36 -34.76 -31.63
C ILE A 11 -8.59 -34.15 -30.95
N PHE A 12 -8.36 -33.39 -29.86
CA PHE A 12 -9.37 -32.52 -29.30
C PHE A 12 -9.45 -31.23 -30.14
N SER A 13 -10.47 -31.14 -30.98
CA SER A 13 -10.85 -29.90 -31.65
C SER A 13 -11.52 -28.98 -30.66
N ILE A 14 -10.74 -28.01 -30.12
CA ILE A 14 -11.29 -26.91 -29.36
C ILE A 14 -11.93 -25.94 -30.34
N GLY A 15 -13.27 -26.01 -30.42
CA GLY A 15 -14.07 -25.03 -31.15
C GLY A 15 -13.92 -23.66 -30.45
N PHE A 16 -13.28 -22.72 -31.14
CA PHE A 16 -13.36 -21.31 -30.78
C PHE A 16 -14.79 -20.83 -31.05
N VAL A 17 -15.57 -20.69 -30.00
CA VAL A 17 -16.79 -19.87 -30.04
C VAL A 17 -16.31 -18.41 -30.03
N ILE A 18 -16.37 -17.78 -31.20
CA ILE A 18 -16.27 -16.33 -31.32
C ILE A 18 -17.61 -15.80 -30.77
N ALA A 19 -17.60 -15.39 -29.51
CA ALA A 19 -18.70 -14.63 -28.95
C ALA A 19 -18.62 -13.23 -29.56
N ASP A 20 -19.65 -12.93 -30.35
CA ASP A 20 -19.91 -11.62 -30.93
C ASP A 20 -19.88 -10.51 -29.85
N GLY A 21 -19.35 -9.36 -30.29
CA GLY A 21 -19.17 -8.12 -29.61
C GLY A 21 -20.24 -7.79 -28.57
N HIS A 22 -19.91 -7.99 -27.30
CA HIS A 22 -20.37 -7.08 -26.30
C HIS A 22 -19.47 -5.84 -26.43
N SER A 23 -20.06 -4.75 -26.94
CA SER A 23 -19.55 -3.43 -26.67
C SER A 23 -19.26 -3.42 -25.18
N ALA A 24 -17.97 -3.33 -24.80
CA ALA A 24 -17.61 -2.92 -23.47
C ALA A 24 -18.29 -1.54 -23.34
N ASP A 25 -19.47 -1.51 -22.70
CA ASP A 25 -19.94 -0.30 -22.10
C ASP A 25 -18.73 0.20 -21.34
N GLU A 26 -18.21 1.34 -21.79
CA GLU A 26 -17.25 2.14 -21.06
C GLU A 26 -17.87 2.28 -19.67
N VAL A 27 -17.49 1.39 -18.74
CA VAL A 27 -17.78 1.54 -17.34
C VAL A 27 -17.07 2.84 -17.02
N ASP A 28 -17.88 3.88 -17.03
CA ASP A 28 -17.49 5.22 -16.64
C ASP A 28 -16.89 5.10 -15.22
N ALA A 29 -15.57 4.88 -15.18
CA ALA A 29 -14.77 4.84 -13.96
C ALA A 29 -14.67 6.24 -13.34
N THR A 30 -15.59 7.10 -13.75
CA THR A 30 -15.81 8.42 -13.20
C THR A 30 -16.83 8.31 -12.09
N ASN A 31 -16.31 8.31 -10.88
CA ASN A 31 -16.95 8.85 -9.67
C ASN A 31 -16.94 7.94 -8.44
N SER A 32 -15.79 7.42 -8.08
CA SER A 32 -15.37 7.76 -6.74
C SER A 32 -14.31 8.84 -6.92
N ALA A 33 -14.57 10.04 -6.48
CA ALA A 33 -13.57 11.08 -6.39
C ALA A 33 -12.48 10.57 -5.47
N SER A 34 -11.53 9.82 -6.01
CA SER A 34 -10.40 9.35 -5.24
C SER A 34 -9.60 10.60 -4.89
N ASN A 35 -9.37 10.82 -3.61
CA ASN A 35 -8.52 11.90 -3.12
C ASN A 35 -7.05 11.70 -3.59
N GLY A 36 -6.85 11.05 -4.74
CA GLY A 36 -5.59 10.63 -5.32
C GLY A 36 -5.11 9.29 -4.81
N TYR A 37 -3.86 9.01 -5.09
CA TYR A 37 -3.21 7.74 -4.80
C TYR A 37 -1.88 7.97 -4.11
N ILE A 38 -1.35 6.91 -3.51
CA ILE A 38 0.05 6.81 -3.15
C ILE A 38 0.67 5.55 -3.76
N LEU A 39 1.91 5.64 -4.22
CA LEU A 39 2.81 4.51 -4.35
C LEU A 39 3.52 4.36 -3.02
N MET A 40 3.40 3.20 -2.40
CA MET A 40 4.13 2.82 -1.20
C MET A 40 5.10 1.70 -1.57
N SER A 41 6.39 2.01 -1.55
CA SER A 41 7.47 1.07 -1.79
C SER A 41 8.15 0.72 -0.48
N THR A 42 8.23 -0.57 -0.16
CA THR A 42 8.91 -1.08 1.04
C THR A 42 10.22 -1.74 0.63
N TYR A 43 11.32 -1.35 1.25
CA TYR A 43 12.66 -1.87 1.00
C TYR A 43 13.21 -2.50 2.28
N GLU A 44 13.26 -3.82 2.32
CA GLU A 44 13.89 -4.54 3.43
C GLU A 44 15.41 -4.52 3.29
N MET A 45 16.09 -4.23 4.38
CA MET A 45 17.55 -4.17 4.37
C MET A 45 18.16 -5.55 4.14
N ALA A 46 19.14 -5.63 3.23
CA ALA A 46 19.91 -6.85 2.99
C ALA A 46 20.68 -7.27 4.25
N TYR A 47 20.82 -8.59 4.44
CA TYR A 47 21.66 -9.14 5.52
C TYR A 47 23.12 -8.67 5.36
N GLY A 48 23.69 -8.14 6.43
CA GLY A 48 25.04 -7.54 6.40
C GLY A 48 25.12 -6.15 5.77
N GLY A 49 24.01 -5.64 5.24
CA GLY A 49 23.93 -4.28 4.69
C GLY A 49 24.03 -3.20 5.76
N LYS A 50 24.45 -2.00 5.35
CA LYS A 50 24.55 -0.82 6.22
C LYS A 50 23.31 0.07 6.01
N PHE A 51 22.62 0.36 7.09
CA PHE A 51 21.43 1.24 7.07
C PHE A 51 21.69 2.57 6.36
N LYS A 52 22.85 3.20 6.63
CA LYS A 52 23.22 4.50 6.05
C LYS A 52 23.39 4.46 4.53
N ASP A 53 23.85 3.34 3.99
CA ASP A 53 24.08 3.22 2.53
C ASP A 53 22.73 3.09 1.81
N LEU A 54 21.81 2.26 2.35
CA LEU A 54 20.46 2.13 1.82
C LEU A 54 19.68 3.44 1.98
N GLU A 55 19.72 4.08 3.16
CA GLU A 55 19.07 5.36 3.42
C GLU A 55 19.50 6.44 2.40
N LYS A 56 20.81 6.54 2.16
CA LYS A 56 21.37 7.50 1.20
C LYS A 56 20.86 7.24 -0.22
N SER A 57 20.87 5.99 -0.66
CA SER A 57 20.37 5.62 -1.99
C SER A 57 18.89 5.94 -2.13
N LEU A 58 18.08 5.57 -1.15
CA LEU A 58 16.63 5.80 -1.19
C LEU A 58 16.27 7.29 -1.07
N ILE A 59 17.06 8.12 -0.40
CA ILE A 59 16.88 9.58 -0.42
C ILE A 59 17.05 10.12 -1.83
N GLU A 60 18.05 9.68 -2.56
CA GLU A 60 18.25 10.12 -3.96
C GLU A 60 17.12 9.62 -4.87
N GLU A 61 16.66 8.40 -4.69
CA GLU A 61 15.50 7.87 -5.40
C GLU A 61 14.22 8.63 -5.08
N THR A 62 13.99 8.98 -3.80
CA THR A 62 12.84 9.79 -3.37
C THR A 62 12.84 11.18 -4.02
N LYS A 63 14.02 11.81 -4.16
CA LYS A 63 14.20 13.07 -4.87
C LYS A 63 13.93 12.94 -6.38
N ALA A 64 14.41 11.84 -6.97
CA ALA A 64 14.18 11.55 -8.39
C ALA A 64 12.69 11.37 -8.66
N GLY A 65 11.94 10.67 -7.81
CA GLY A 65 10.50 10.48 -7.96
C GLY A 65 9.73 11.79 -8.12
N VAL A 66 10.05 12.82 -7.34
CA VAL A 66 9.42 14.14 -7.51
C VAL A 66 9.77 14.77 -8.87
N LYS A 67 11.01 14.61 -9.35
CA LYS A 67 11.41 15.11 -10.68
C LYS A 67 10.72 14.34 -11.81
N ASP A 68 10.45 13.07 -11.60
CA ASP A 68 9.80 12.20 -12.58
C ASP A 68 8.28 12.45 -12.66
N GLY A 69 7.71 13.23 -11.73
CA GLY A 69 6.34 13.72 -11.83
C GLY A 69 5.38 13.29 -10.70
N TYR A 70 5.87 12.68 -9.60
CA TYR A 70 5.06 12.55 -8.40
C TYR A 70 4.82 13.93 -7.75
N ASP A 71 3.63 14.13 -7.15
CA ASP A 71 3.29 15.39 -6.48
C ASP A 71 4.17 15.65 -5.26
N ALA A 72 4.44 14.60 -4.50
CA ALA A 72 5.35 14.62 -3.35
C ALA A 72 5.85 13.20 -3.06
N CYS A 73 7.09 13.08 -2.58
CA CYS A 73 7.63 11.82 -2.07
C CYS A 73 8.25 12.03 -0.69
N SER A 74 8.08 11.05 0.18
CA SER A 74 8.69 11.02 1.52
C SER A 74 9.30 9.66 1.79
N LEU A 75 10.43 9.64 2.47
CA LEU A 75 11.08 8.43 2.93
C LEU A 75 10.95 8.31 4.44
N TYR A 76 10.45 7.18 4.88
CA TYR A 76 10.36 6.81 6.28
C TYR A 76 11.26 5.62 6.58
N ARG A 77 11.78 5.59 7.79
CA ARG A 77 12.52 4.47 8.33
C ARG A 77 11.68 3.78 9.40
N HIS A 78 11.64 2.47 9.34
CA HIS A 78 11.05 1.64 10.37
C HIS A 78 11.75 1.82 11.73
N VAL A 79 10.96 1.94 12.79
CA VAL A 79 11.44 2.03 14.19
C VAL A 79 10.99 0.80 14.97
N GLN A 80 9.71 0.43 14.85
CA GLN A 80 9.14 -0.73 15.52
C GLN A 80 8.01 -1.32 14.68
N GLY A 81 7.89 -2.65 14.66
CA GLY A 81 6.92 -3.44 13.90
C GLY A 81 7.55 -4.71 13.36
N SER A 82 7.06 -5.20 12.22
CA SER A 82 7.40 -6.53 11.70
C SER A 82 8.75 -6.58 10.96
N GLN A 83 9.26 -5.47 10.42
CA GLN A 83 10.37 -5.48 9.46
C GLN A 83 11.37 -4.35 9.71
N ARG A 84 12.68 -4.63 9.43
CA ARG A 84 13.70 -3.60 9.32
C ARG A 84 13.74 -3.06 7.89
N ALA A 85 12.90 -2.07 7.62
CA ALA A 85 12.68 -1.58 6.28
C ALA A 85 12.68 -0.05 6.20
N PHE A 86 12.76 0.45 4.97
CA PHE A 86 12.38 1.81 4.61
C PHE A 86 11.08 1.78 3.81
N TYR A 87 10.29 2.82 3.97
CA TYR A 87 9.03 3.04 3.28
C TYR A 87 9.14 4.33 2.47
N MET A 88 9.19 4.23 1.16
CA MET A 88 9.07 5.37 0.27
C MET A 88 7.59 5.54 -0.08
N ILE A 89 7.04 6.71 0.18
CA ILE A 89 5.64 7.03 -0.06
C ILE A 89 5.58 8.22 -0.99
N CYS A 90 5.10 8.00 -2.21
CA CYS A 90 4.97 9.01 -3.24
C CYS A 90 3.50 9.21 -3.60
N SER A 91 3.00 10.47 -3.59
CA SER A 91 1.62 10.79 -3.94
C SER A 91 1.47 11.19 -5.40
N PHE A 92 0.32 10.84 -5.99
CA PHE A 92 -0.07 11.24 -7.34
C PHE A 92 -1.61 11.29 -7.44
N LYS A 93 -2.13 12.06 -8.43
CA LYS A 93 -3.57 12.33 -8.53
C LYS A 93 -4.33 11.31 -9.35
N THR A 94 -3.74 10.80 -10.42
CA THR A 94 -4.45 9.93 -11.39
C THR A 94 -3.55 8.81 -11.88
N MET A 95 -4.16 7.69 -12.29
CA MET A 95 -3.42 6.61 -12.94
C MET A 95 -2.75 7.04 -14.26
N ASN A 96 -3.30 8.04 -14.97
CA ASN A 96 -2.65 8.62 -16.16
C ASN A 96 -1.36 9.36 -15.80
N GLN A 97 -1.31 10.04 -14.65
CA GLN A 97 -0.06 10.62 -14.13
C GLN A 97 0.94 9.53 -13.81
N PHE A 98 0.51 8.47 -13.12
CA PHE A 98 1.35 7.32 -12.81
C PHE A 98 1.93 6.65 -14.06
N ALA A 99 1.12 6.43 -15.11
CA ALA A 99 1.59 5.88 -16.37
C ALA A 99 2.73 6.73 -16.98
N LYS A 100 2.57 8.06 -17.00
CA LYS A 100 3.63 8.98 -17.49
C LYS A 100 4.91 8.90 -16.66
N ILE A 101 4.81 8.68 -15.35
CA ILE A 101 5.97 8.50 -14.48
C ILE A 101 6.67 7.16 -14.79
N MET A 102 5.92 6.11 -15.08
CA MET A 102 6.47 4.80 -15.44
C MET A 102 7.14 4.80 -16.82
N ASP A 103 6.71 5.68 -17.73
CA ASP A 103 7.33 5.85 -19.06
C ASP A 103 8.69 6.56 -19.01
N VAL A 104 9.08 7.14 -17.86
CA VAL A 104 10.41 7.75 -17.69
C VAL A 104 11.48 6.65 -17.72
N GLU A 105 12.35 6.71 -18.73
CA GLU A 105 13.46 5.78 -18.86
C GLU A 105 14.46 5.97 -17.71
N ARG A 106 14.80 4.87 -17.02
CA ARG A 106 15.75 4.84 -15.91
C ARG A 106 16.87 3.85 -16.19
N ASP A 107 18.09 4.29 -15.99
CA ASP A 107 19.25 3.42 -16.10
C ASP A 107 19.54 2.73 -14.75
N TYR A 108 19.24 1.44 -14.67
CA TYR A 108 19.52 0.60 -13.51
C TYR A 108 20.83 -0.20 -13.62
N SER A 109 21.63 0.03 -14.68
CA SER A 109 22.80 -0.80 -15.00
C SER A 109 23.91 -0.78 -13.94
N ASN A 110 23.96 0.25 -13.09
CA ASN A 110 24.97 0.46 -12.07
C ASN A 110 24.46 0.32 -10.65
N ASP A 111 23.21 -0.08 -10.47
CA ASP A 111 22.61 -0.16 -9.15
C ASP A 111 23.17 -1.32 -8.35
N LYS A 112 23.76 -1.00 -7.19
CA LYS A 112 24.09 -2.00 -6.18
C LYS A 112 22.81 -2.38 -5.45
N GLN A 113 22.48 -3.64 -5.45
CA GLN A 113 21.37 -4.15 -4.65
C GLN A 113 21.70 -4.00 -3.15
N LEU A 114 21.13 -2.97 -2.51
CA LEU A 114 21.32 -2.65 -1.10
C LEU A 114 20.22 -3.21 -0.21
N PHE A 115 19.15 -3.77 -0.79
CA PHE A 115 18.00 -4.34 -0.12
C PHE A 115 17.83 -5.82 -0.45
N ALA A 116 17.23 -6.58 0.47
CA ALA A 116 16.94 -8.00 0.31
C ALA A 116 15.65 -8.24 -0.46
N SER A 117 14.63 -7.41 -0.20
CA SER A 117 13.34 -7.45 -0.88
C SER A 117 12.81 -6.04 -1.15
N HIS A 118 11.98 -5.94 -2.15
CA HIS A 118 11.27 -4.75 -2.54
C HIS A 118 9.82 -5.10 -2.86
N THR A 119 8.89 -4.32 -2.34
CA THR A 119 7.46 -4.53 -2.57
C THR A 119 6.77 -3.20 -2.82
N ASP A 120 5.97 -3.13 -3.88
CA ASP A 120 5.20 -1.96 -4.26
C ASP A 120 3.71 -2.16 -4.08
N HIS A 121 3.04 -1.15 -3.54
CA HIS A 121 1.60 -1.05 -3.46
C HIS A 121 1.14 0.29 -4.02
N ILE A 122 0.16 0.29 -4.92
CA ILE A 122 -0.61 1.47 -5.24
C ILE A 122 -1.87 1.43 -4.38
N LEU A 123 -2.04 2.46 -3.58
CA LEU A 123 -3.15 2.59 -2.65
C LEU A 123 -3.99 3.81 -3.03
N ALA A 124 -5.30 3.61 -3.17
CA ALA A 124 -6.25 4.71 -3.35
C ALA A 124 -6.50 5.39 -2.01
N ARG A 125 -6.42 6.71 -1.97
CA ARG A 125 -6.69 7.50 -0.76
C ARG A 125 -8.19 7.69 -0.58
N VAL A 126 -8.71 7.24 0.55
CA VAL A 126 -10.14 7.36 0.91
C VAL A 126 -10.39 8.66 1.67
N THR A 127 -9.52 9.00 2.64
CA THR A 127 -9.60 10.25 3.41
C THR A 127 -8.34 11.09 3.27
N THR A 128 -8.49 12.41 3.50
CA THR A 128 -7.38 13.38 3.44
C THR A 128 -7.43 14.28 4.68
N GLU A 129 -6.91 13.78 5.79
CA GLU A 129 -6.81 14.53 7.04
C GLU A 129 -5.37 14.99 7.35
N LEU A 130 -4.38 14.28 6.77
CA LEU A 130 -2.98 14.68 6.84
C LEU A 130 -2.65 15.61 5.66
N ASP A 131 -2.51 16.90 5.94
CA ASP A 131 -2.17 17.92 4.93
C ASP A 131 -0.73 17.81 4.42
N SER A 132 0.16 17.24 5.22
CA SER A 132 1.57 17.05 4.87
C SER A 132 2.12 15.79 5.53
N PRO A 133 3.22 15.21 5.00
CA PRO A 133 3.87 14.08 5.61
C PRO A 133 4.33 14.39 7.04
N PRO A 134 3.82 13.72 8.08
CA PRO A 134 4.18 13.99 9.48
C PRO A 134 5.59 13.46 9.81
N PRO A 135 6.25 13.96 10.87
CA PRO A 135 7.58 13.48 11.25
C PRO A 135 7.58 12.03 11.74
N PHE A 136 6.48 11.57 12.29
CA PHE A 136 6.27 10.19 12.72
C PHE A 136 4.91 9.69 12.25
N VAL A 137 4.85 8.40 11.90
CA VAL A 137 3.63 7.74 11.42
C VAL A 137 3.46 6.40 12.14
N MET A 138 2.28 6.15 12.65
CA MET A 138 1.77 4.80 12.85
C MET A 138 1.11 4.38 11.54
N PHE A 139 1.63 3.33 10.92
CA PHE A 139 1.09 2.77 9.68
C PHE A 139 0.52 1.40 9.97
N ALA A 140 -0.80 1.32 9.98
CA ALA A 140 -1.52 0.10 10.33
C ALA A 140 -2.14 -0.53 9.09
N LYS A 141 -2.07 -1.87 8.99
CA LYS A 141 -2.59 -2.66 7.87
C LYS A 141 -3.58 -3.71 8.38
N TRP A 142 -4.72 -3.84 7.71
CA TRP A 142 -5.71 -4.90 7.93
C TRP A 142 -6.00 -5.66 6.64
N ARG A 143 -6.13 -6.97 6.76
CA ARG A 143 -6.51 -7.84 5.64
C ARG A 143 -7.88 -8.46 5.90
N PRO A 144 -8.83 -8.34 4.94
CA PRO A 144 -10.11 -9.01 5.04
C PRO A 144 -9.96 -10.51 4.77
N GLY A 145 -10.77 -11.31 5.44
CA GLY A 145 -10.95 -12.72 5.14
C GLY A 145 -11.97 -12.96 4.02
N PRO A 146 -12.06 -14.18 3.52
CA PRO A 146 -12.88 -14.53 2.35
C PRO A 146 -14.39 -14.30 2.55
N ASN A 147 -14.85 -14.24 3.81
CA ASN A 147 -16.26 -14.09 4.15
C ASN A 147 -16.68 -12.63 4.42
N LEU A 148 -15.76 -11.68 4.27
CA LEU A 148 -16.04 -10.26 4.43
C LEU A 148 -16.20 -9.62 3.06
N SER A 149 -17.37 -9.04 2.79
CA SER A 149 -17.60 -8.30 1.55
C SER A 149 -16.72 -7.06 1.47
N MET A 150 -16.44 -6.59 0.25
CA MET A 150 -15.66 -5.38 0.02
C MET A 150 -16.27 -4.15 0.67
N SER A 151 -17.59 -3.98 0.56
CA SER A 151 -18.31 -2.89 1.23
C SER A 151 -18.21 -2.99 2.74
N GLY A 152 -18.46 -4.16 3.31
CA GLY A 152 -18.33 -4.39 4.75
C GLY A 152 -16.91 -4.18 5.27
N PHE A 153 -15.89 -4.46 4.47
CA PHE A 153 -14.50 -4.15 4.82
C PHE A 153 -14.25 -2.63 4.80
N SER A 154 -14.69 -1.94 3.74
CA SER A 154 -14.55 -0.48 3.62
C SER A 154 -15.24 0.27 4.77
N GLU A 155 -16.46 -0.14 5.14
CA GLU A 155 -17.19 0.44 6.27
C GLU A 155 -16.41 0.32 7.59
N ARG A 156 -15.76 -0.85 7.83
CA ARG A 156 -14.92 -1.07 9.02
C ARG A 156 -13.66 -0.23 9.01
N MET A 157 -13.00 -0.13 7.86
CA MET A 157 -11.81 0.71 7.71
C MET A 157 -12.14 2.18 8.02
N THR A 158 -13.26 2.69 7.49
CA THR A 158 -13.72 4.04 7.78
C THR A 158 -14.09 4.23 9.27
N ALA A 159 -14.67 3.23 9.92
CA ALA A 159 -14.94 3.30 11.36
C ALA A 159 -13.64 3.34 12.19
N PHE A 160 -12.64 2.52 11.83
CA PHE A 160 -11.31 2.54 12.46
C PHE A 160 -10.61 3.86 12.21
N GLN A 161 -10.62 4.37 10.99
CA GLN A 161 -10.05 5.68 10.66
C GLN A 161 -10.62 6.77 11.59
N LYS A 162 -11.93 6.85 11.73
CA LYS A 162 -12.59 7.82 12.62
C LYS A 162 -12.20 7.63 14.09
N ALA A 163 -12.08 6.38 14.55
CA ALA A 163 -11.69 6.08 15.93
C ALA A 163 -10.23 6.49 16.20
N PHE A 164 -9.33 6.19 15.27
CA PHE A 164 -7.93 6.56 15.40
C PHE A 164 -7.71 8.08 15.24
N SER A 165 -8.43 8.75 14.33
CA SER A 165 -8.35 10.20 14.18
C SER A 165 -8.78 10.97 15.42
N LYS A 166 -9.77 10.48 16.18
CA LYS A 166 -10.13 11.06 17.50
C LYS A 166 -8.96 11.07 18.49
N SER A 167 -8.04 10.12 18.36
CA SER A 167 -6.92 9.92 19.29
C SER A 167 -5.64 10.56 18.80
N PHE A 168 -5.32 10.43 17.52
CA PHE A 168 -4.09 10.94 16.90
C PHE A 168 -4.25 12.34 16.31
N GLY A 169 -5.49 12.84 16.15
CA GLY A 169 -5.80 14.15 15.57
C GLY A 169 -5.94 14.15 14.06
N ALA A 170 -5.24 13.27 13.33
CA ALA A 170 -5.39 13.11 11.89
C ALA A 170 -4.90 11.73 11.43
N CYS A 171 -5.72 11.02 10.67
CA CYS A 171 -5.37 9.76 10.03
C CYS A 171 -5.90 9.72 8.60
N ASN A 172 -5.05 9.35 7.66
CA ASN A 172 -5.50 9.02 6.31
C ASN A 172 -5.85 7.54 6.21
N GLU A 173 -6.97 7.25 5.55
CA GLU A 173 -7.36 5.92 5.14
C GLU A 173 -6.96 5.68 3.70
N TYR A 174 -6.42 4.49 3.42
CA TYR A 174 -6.10 4.01 2.09
C TYR A 174 -6.65 2.61 1.89
N ILE A 175 -6.98 2.31 0.64
CA ILE A 175 -7.39 0.97 0.22
C ILE A 175 -6.52 0.50 -0.94
N HIS A 176 -6.28 -0.80 -0.99
CA HIS A 176 -5.54 -1.42 -2.08
C HIS A 176 -6.15 -1.08 -3.45
N SER A 177 -5.28 -0.70 -4.39
CA SER A 177 -5.60 -0.54 -5.81
C SER A 177 -4.79 -1.55 -6.65
N TRP A 178 -3.46 -1.59 -6.46
CA TRP A 178 -2.56 -2.56 -7.09
C TRP A 178 -1.47 -2.99 -6.11
N GLY A 179 -1.00 -4.23 -6.23
CA GLY A 179 0.06 -4.77 -5.40
C GLY A 179 -0.19 -6.23 -5.03
N PRO A 180 0.67 -6.85 -4.21
CA PRO A 180 0.65 -8.28 -3.97
C PRO A 180 -0.51 -8.76 -3.09
N GLU A 181 -1.18 -7.87 -2.35
CA GLU A 181 -2.25 -8.26 -1.43
C GLU A 181 -3.36 -7.21 -1.33
N TYR A 182 -4.59 -7.68 -1.17
CA TYR A 182 -5.73 -6.83 -0.88
C TYR A 182 -5.77 -6.50 0.62
N ALA A 183 -5.67 -5.22 0.95
CA ALA A 183 -5.66 -4.71 2.32
C ALA A 183 -6.18 -3.28 2.41
N GLY A 184 -6.60 -2.87 3.62
CA GLY A 184 -6.83 -1.49 3.99
C GLY A 184 -5.72 -1.00 4.90
N TYR A 185 -5.44 0.29 4.85
CA TYR A 185 -4.33 0.91 5.57
C TYR A 185 -4.77 2.19 6.24
N LEU A 186 -4.23 2.46 7.42
CA LEU A 186 -4.32 3.76 8.09
C LEU A 186 -2.92 4.31 8.32
N ALA A 187 -2.74 5.59 8.01
CA ALA A 187 -1.56 6.35 8.35
C ALA A 187 -1.95 7.45 9.33
N CYS A 188 -1.58 7.31 10.60
CA CYS A 188 -1.84 8.30 11.64
C CYS A 188 -0.56 9.05 11.99
N GLY A 189 -0.56 10.38 11.86
CA GLY A 189 0.57 11.24 12.13
C GLY A 189 0.68 11.60 13.62
N PHE A 190 1.92 11.75 14.11
CA PHE A 190 2.17 12.32 15.44
C PHE A 190 3.49 13.12 15.45
N SER A 191 3.63 14.02 16.43
CA SER A 191 4.75 14.96 16.48
C SER A 191 5.89 14.50 17.40
N SER A 192 5.59 13.65 18.38
CA SER A 192 6.56 13.12 19.33
C SER A 192 6.14 11.76 19.90
N TRP A 193 7.08 11.01 20.45
CA TRP A 193 6.78 9.76 21.14
C TRP A 193 5.88 9.96 22.39
N SER A 194 5.93 11.13 23.01
CA SER A 194 4.99 11.49 24.09
C SER A 194 3.57 11.64 23.57
N ASP A 195 3.39 12.23 22.40
CA ASP A 195 2.07 12.35 21.77
C ASP A 195 1.55 10.98 21.33
N PHE A 196 2.44 10.14 20.78
CA PHE A 196 2.11 8.75 20.47
C PHE A 196 1.58 7.99 21.70
N ALA A 197 2.29 8.07 22.83
CA ALA A 197 1.87 7.40 24.06
C ALA A 197 0.49 7.88 24.56
N LYS A 198 0.23 9.19 24.49
CA LYS A 198 -1.08 9.76 24.85
C LYS A 198 -2.18 9.31 23.87
N ALA A 199 -1.90 9.37 22.57
CA ALA A 199 -2.83 8.97 21.53
C ALA A 199 -3.18 7.47 21.63
N THR A 200 -2.19 6.61 21.88
CA THR A 200 -2.41 5.17 22.05
C THR A 200 -3.30 4.88 23.26
N ALA A 201 -3.05 5.51 24.40
CA ALA A 201 -3.90 5.35 25.59
C ALA A 201 -5.35 5.82 25.36
N ALA A 202 -5.55 6.86 24.53
CA ALA A 202 -6.88 7.30 24.12
C ALA A 202 -7.51 6.40 23.04
N ALA A 203 -6.68 5.85 22.13
CA ALA A 203 -7.11 4.98 21.05
C ALA A 203 -7.74 3.70 21.57
N ASP A 204 -7.20 3.09 22.63
CA ASP A 204 -7.72 1.86 23.21
C ASP A 204 -9.23 1.95 23.48
N LYS A 205 -9.68 3.05 24.07
CA LYS A 205 -11.11 3.29 24.34
C LYS A 205 -11.90 3.48 23.06
N ASN A 206 -11.44 4.33 22.16
CA ASN A 206 -12.14 4.68 20.92
C ASN A 206 -12.22 3.50 19.95
N VAL A 207 -11.17 2.70 19.87
CA VAL A 207 -11.10 1.49 19.03
C VAL A 207 -11.99 0.39 19.59
N VAL A 208 -12.03 0.18 20.91
CA VAL A 208 -12.95 -0.78 21.54
C VAL A 208 -14.41 -0.41 21.24
N GLU A 209 -14.75 0.88 21.28
CA GLU A 209 -16.09 1.35 20.92
C GLU A 209 -16.40 1.08 19.43
N ALA A 210 -15.47 1.36 18.53
CA ALA A 210 -15.62 1.08 17.11
C ALA A 210 -15.76 -0.43 16.82
N ILE A 211 -14.93 -1.28 17.46
CA ILE A 211 -15.01 -2.74 17.33
C ILE A 211 -16.35 -3.29 17.86
N SER A 212 -16.87 -2.72 18.92
CA SER A 212 -18.16 -3.13 19.48
C SER A 212 -19.32 -2.88 18.51
N SER A 213 -19.20 -1.86 17.66
CA SER A 213 -20.19 -1.51 16.63
C SER A 213 -20.01 -2.36 15.35
N PHE A 214 -18.80 -2.83 15.08
CA PHE A 214 -18.44 -3.66 13.92
C PHE A 214 -17.63 -4.87 14.38
N PRO A 215 -18.26 -6.04 14.54
CA PRO A 215 -17.52 -7.25 14.93
C PRO A 215 -16.29 -7.46 14.06
N VAL A 216 -15.14 -7.73 14.65
CA VAL A 216 -13.86 -7.95 13.95
C VAL A 216 -13.85 -9.25 13.14
N THR A 217 -14.98 -9.99 13.17
CA THR A 217 -15.20 -11.19 12.37
C THR A 217 -14.99 -10.90 10.90
N GLY A 218 -14.09 -11.66 10.29
CA GLY A 218 -13.72 -11.50 8.89
C GLY A 218 -12.43 -10.70 8.64
N ILE A 219 -11.77 -10.12 9.65
CA ILE A 219 -10.38 -9.66 9.55
C ILE A 219 -9.46 -10.84 9.88
N VAL A 220 -8.54 -11.16 8.97
CA VAL A 220 -7.64 -12.33 9.13
C VAL A 220 -6.25 -11.96 9.60
N SER A 221 -5.83 -10.72 9.42
CA SER A 221 -4.56 -10.23 9.96
C SER A 221 -4.58 -8.72 10.18
N HIS A 222 -3.74 -8.30 11.10
CA HIS A 222 -3.46 -6.91 11.43
C HIS A 222 -1.97 -6.76 11.74
N SER A 223 -1.38 -5.67 11.30
CA SER A 223 -0.01 -5.29 11.68
C SER A 223 0.12 -3.78 11.77
N ASP A 224 0.97 -3.32 12.69
CA ASP A 224 1.32 -1.92 12.89
C ASP A 224 2.81 -1.71 12.70
N GLU A 225 3.16 -0.65 12.00
CA GLU A 225 4.53 -0.19 11.81
C GLU A 225 4.67 1.22 12.37
N LEU A 226 5.67 1.44 13.22
CA LEU A 226 6.05 2.77 13.67
C LEU A 226 7.20 3.28 12.83
N LEU A 227 6.99 4.41 12.18
CA LEU A 227 7.88 4.97 11.19
C LEU A 227 8.35 6.37 11.60
N VAL A 228 9.61 6.69 11.31
CA VAL A 228 10.16 8.04 11.43
C VAL A 228 10.55 8.55 10.06
N ARG A 229 10.13 9.77 9.73
CA ARG A 229 10.49 10.41 8.46
C ARG A 229 11.97 10.76 8.45
N VAL A 230 12.69 10.31 7.41
CA VAL A 230 14.10 10.61 7.19
C VAL A 230 14.32 11.60 6.04
N TYR A 231 13.31 11.72 5.13
CA TYR A 231 13.31 12.71 4.06
C TYR A 231 11.85 13.06 3.65
N PRO A 232 11.54 14.34 3.29
CA PRO A 232 12.35 15.54 3.59
C PRO A 232 12.45 15.78 5.11
N LYS A 233 13.50 16.49 5.53
CA LYS A 233 13.71 16.85 6.93
C LYS A 233 12.95 18.10 7.28
#